data_ef792a7ccb5e9052a230ebbe01f93d95
#
_entry.id   ef792a7ccb5e9052a230ebbe01f93d95
#
_cell.length_a   1.000
_cell.length_b   1.000
_cell.length_c   1.000
_cell.angle_alpha   90.00
_cell.angle_beta   90.00
_cell.angle_gamma   90.00
#
_symmetry.space_group_name_H-M   'P 1'
#
loop_
_entity.id
_entity.type
_entity.pdbx_description
1 polymer ?
#
loop_
_entity_poly.entity_id
_entity_poly.type
_entity_poly.pdbx_seq_one_letter_code
_entity_poly.pdbx_strand_id
1 'polypeptide(L)'
;MIPIGEKKLFLLDIDGTICVGNRLIPGADRFLNGLSEYGGDYVFITNNTTMSVADYRKKFAKLGIPTTSANFLTASVATAHYLKQKYGSRPVYVLGTDSLIRELESFGVCTTHDPEKEGIACVLASYDNELTYQKLTDICRLLTERPELDYAATNPDYVCPIEFGYVPDCGSICEMIGHAVHRMPTYIGKPGTRMVEMALDMTGRTRDEAVLVGDRLYTDIACANMADISAALVLSGESTREEMQNSQYLVEYVYPSVKEMYADWVYGQKKKCS
;
A
#
# COMPACT_ATOMS: atom_id res chain seq x y z
N MET A 1 -12.52 22.47 5.10
CA MET A 1 -11.16 21.85 5.03
C MET A 1 -10.48 22.05 6.38
N ILE A 2 -10.06 20.98 7.04
CA ILE A 2 -9.32 21.04 8.31
C ILE A 2 -7.88 21.45 7.98
N PRO A 3 -7.26 22.44 8.61
CA PRO A 3 -5.86 22.79 8.33
C PRO A 3 -4.90 21.62 8.54
N ILE A 4 -3.86 21.48 7.69
CA ILE A 4 -2.87 20.37 7.82
C ILE A 4 -2.25 20.35 9.22
N GLY A 5 -2.01 21.51 9.85
CA GLY A 5 -1.51 21.63 11.22
C GLY A 5 -2.43 21.06 12.32
N GLU A 6 -3.63 20.64 12.00
CA GLU A 6 -4.54 19.95 12.93
C GLU A 6 -4.50 18.43 12.80
N LYS A 7 -3.88 17.92 11.74
CA LYS A 7 -3.73 16.49 11.53
C LYS A 7 -2.72 15.90 12.52
N LYS A 8 -3.04 14.70 13.00
CA LYS A 8 -2.25 13.98 14.03
C LYS A 8 -1.82 12.59 13.57
N LEU A 9 -2.52 12.00 12.58
CA LEU A 9 -2.16 10.72 11.99
C LEU A 9 -1.83 10.91 10.52
N PHE A 10 -0.59 10.58 10.16
CA PHE A 10 -0.10 10.61 8.80
C PHE A 10 0.00 9.18 8.26
N LEU A 11 -0.89 8.81 7.35
CA LEU A 11 -0.81 7.58 6.59
C LEU A 11 0.05 7.85 5.37
N LEU A 12 1.23 7.27 5.32
CA LEU A 12 2.28 7.64 4.38
C LEU A 12 2.50 6.53 3.35
N ASP A 13 2.29 6.81 2.09
CA ASP A 13 2.88 5.97 1.06
C ASP A 13 4.42 6.02 1.15
N ILE A 14 5.10 5.02 0.57
CA ILE A 14 6.56 4.90 0.67
C ILE A 14 7.25 5.34 -0.62
N ASP A 15 6.94 4.65 -1.74
CA ASP A 15 7.67 4.80 -2.99
C ASP A 15 7.16 6.00 -3.79
N GLY A 16 7.98 7.04 -3.98
CA GLY A 16 7.57 8.33 -4.56
C GLY A 16 7.18 9.39 -3.52
N THR A 17 6.87 8.97 -2.29
CA THR A 17 6.43 9.85 -1.19
C THR A 17 7.50 10.06 -0.14
N ILE A 18 8.10 8.99 0.37
CA ILE A 18 9.15 9.01 1.41
C ILE A 18 10.50 8.61 0.82
N CYS A 19 10.50 7.65 -0.10
CA CYS A 19 11.70 7.11 -0.74
C CYS A 19 11.55 7.05 -2.26
N VAL A 20 12.69 7.07 -2.94
CA VAL A 20 12.83 6.57 -4.32
C VAL A 20 13.92 5.49 -4.28
N GLY A 21 13.53 4.24 -4.49
CA GLY A 21 14.42 3.09 -4.31
C GLY A 21 14.98 3.02 -2.88
N ASN A 22 16.30 3.11 -2.75
CA ASN A 22 17.00 3.08 -1.46
C ASN A 22 17.46 4.46 -0.97
N ARG A 23 16.85 5.54 -1.43
CA ARG A 23 17.20 6.91 -1.02
C ARG A 23 15.94 7.62 -0.50
N LEU A 24 16.10 8.32 0.63
CA LEU A 24 15.05 9.20 1.15
C LEU A 24 14.84 10.40 0.22
N ILE A 25 13.59 10.79 0.05
CA ILE A 25 13.23 12.09 -0.51
C ILE A 25 13.74 13.17 0.45
N PRO A 26 14.35 14.27 -0.04
CA PRO A 26 14.91 15.31 0.82
C PRO A 26 13.90 15.84 1.84
N GLY A 27 14.25 15.80 3.13
CA GLY A 27 13.42 16.26 4.24
C GLY A 27 12.47 15.23 4.84
N ALA A 28 12.37 14.02 4.26
CA ALA A 28 11.58 12.93 4.83
C ALA A 28 12.09 12.49 6.21
N ASP A 29 13.40 12.51 6.41
CA ASP A 29 14.05 12.26 7.71
C ASP A 29 13.57 13.23 8.79
N ARG A 30 13.57 14.53 8.47
CA ARG A 30 13.12 15.58 9.39
C ARG A 30 11.63 15.49 9.66
N PHE A 31 10.83 15.17 8.64
CA PHE A 31 9.40 15.00 8.78
C PHE A 31 9.09 13.84 9.74
N LEU A 32 9.63 12.65 9.49
CA LEU A 32 9.36 11.45 10.31
C LEU A 32 9.85 11.61 11.77
N ASN A 33 11.04 12.17 11.97
CA ASN A 33 11.57 12.40 13.31
C ASN A 33 10.81 13.52 14.06
N GLY A 34 10.41 14.57 13.34
CA GLY A 34 9.74 15.71 13.94
C GLY A 34 8.26 15.51 14.25
N LEU A 35 7.58 14.51 13.66
CA LEU A 35 6.18 14.24 13.95
C LEU A 35 5.95 13.95 15.44
N SER A 36 6.80 13.12 16.04
CA SER A 36 6.67 12.74 17.46
C SER A 36 6.91 13.90 18.43
N GLU A 37 7.69 14.92 18.04
CA GLU A 37 7.96 16.09 18.87
C GLU A 37 6.69 16.91 19.17
N TYR A 38 5.72 16.86 18.26
CA TYR A 38 4.45 17.57 18.35
C TYR A 38 3.24 16.65 18.56
N GLY A 39 3.47 15.39 18.96
CA GLY A 39 2.39 14.43 19.22
C GLY A 39 1.67 13.91 18.00
N GLY A 40 2.32 13.95 16.84
CA GLY A 40 1.86 13.32 15.60
C GLY A 40 2.34 11.86 15.50
N ASP A 41 1.48 11.02 14.94
CA ASP A 41 1.75 9.62 14.65
C ASP A 41 1.88 9.42 13.14
N TYR A 42 2.62 8.39 12.72
CA TYR A 42 2.63 7.97 11.33
C TYR A 42 2.59 6.46 11.18
N VAL A 43 1.94 6.03 10.10
CA VAL A 43 1.90 4.63 9.65
C VAL A 43 2.18 4.61 8.16
N PHE A 44 3.17 3.85 7.75
CA PHE A 44 3.40 3.60 6.32
C PHE A 44 2.33 2.67 5.78
N ILE A 45 1.72 3.05 4.66
CA ILE A 45 0.75 2.23 3.93
C ILE A 45 1.23 2.06 2.49
N THR A 46 1.65 0.87 2.13
CA THR A 46 2.20 0.60 0.80
C THR A 46 1.50 -0.58 0.12
N ASN A 47 1.31 -0.45 -1.19
CA ASN A 47 0.82 -1.54 -2.04
C ASN A 47 1.92 -2.54 -2.42
N ASN A 48 3.19 -2.19 -2.25
CA ASN A 48 4.31 -3.05 -2.60
C ASN A 48 4.38 -4.28 -1.68
N THR A 49 4.29 -5.46 -2.24
CA THR A 49 4.25 -6.76 -1.56
C THR A 49 5.53 -7.58 -1.73
N THR A 50 6.55 -7.05 -2.40
CA THR A 50 7.83 -7.77 -2.58
C THR A 50 8.72 -7.73 -1.34
N MET A 51 8.39 -6.88 -0.38
CA MET A 51 9.11 -6.73 0.89
C MET A 51 8.16 -6.98 2.06
N SER A 52 8.59 -7.82 3.00
CA SER A 52 7.91 -8.00 4.27
C SER A 52 8.07 -6.78 5.19
N VAL A 53 7.23 -6.67 6.23
CA VAL A 53 7.40 -5.65 7.29
C VAL A 53 8.81 -5.71 7.91
N ALA A 54 9.37 -6.91 8.08
CA ALA A 54 10.72 -7.10 8.60
C ALA A 54 11.79 -6.51 7.65
N ASP A 55 11.60 -6.63 6.34
CA ASP A 55 12.53 -6.09 5.35
C ASP A 55 12.42 -4.57 5.24
N TYR A 56 11.20 -4.02 5.30
CA TYR A 56 11.01 -2.56 5.42
C TYR A 56 11.70 -1.99 6.64
N ARG A 57 11.56 -2.62 7.80
CA ARG A 57 12.27 -2.18 9.02
C ARG A 57 13.79 -2.17 8.84
N LYS A 58 14.37 -3.18 8.20
CA LYS A 58 15.81 -3.22 7.88
C LYS A 58 16.18 -2.10 6.89
N LYS A 59 15.37 -1.87 5.87
CA LYS A 59 15.56 -0.78 4.89
C LYS A 59 15.57 0.57 5.60
N PHE A 60 14.58 0.88 6.40
CA PHE A 60 14.46 2.16 7.11
C PHE A 60 15.55 2.35 8.16
N ALA A 61 15.96 1.30 8.87
CA ALA A 61 17.10 1.36 9.78
C ALA A 61 18.41 1.75 9.07
N LYS A 62 18.67 1.21 7.86
CA LYS A 62 19.82 1.61 7.03
C LYS A 62 19.74 3.06 6.56
N LEU A 63 18.54 3.60 6.43
CA LEU A 63 18.27 5.01 6.07
C LEU A 63 18.30 5.94 7.29
N GLY A 64 18.60 5.42 8.49
CA GLY A 64 18.68 6.20 9.73
C GLY A 64 17.31 6.51 10.36
N ILE A 65 16.25 5.83 9.93
CA ILE A 65 14.89 6.01 10.46
C ILE A 65 14.54 4.78 11.34
N PRO A 66 14.52 4.93 12.67
CA PRO A 66 14.11 3.85 13.56
C PRO A 66 12.60 3.60 13.43
N THR A 67 12.21 2.35 13.17
CA THR A 67 10.82 1.95 13.02
C THR A 67 10.53 0.66 13.78
N THR A 68 9.26 0.48 14.15
CA THR A 68 8.71 -0.75 14.72
C THR A 68 7.78 -1.42 13.70
N SER A 69 7.30 -2.62 13.98
CA SER A 69 6.32 -3.28 13.12
C SER A 69 4.98 -2.51 13.07
N ALA A 70 4.64 -1.78 14.14
CA ALA A 70 3.42 -0.97 14.20
C ALA A 70 3.44 0.24 13.25
N ASN A 71 4.61 0.61 12.71
CA ASN A 71 4.70 1.69 11.73
C ASN A 71 4.36 1.24 10.29
N PHE A 72 4.02 -0.04 10.05
CA PHE A 72 3.79 -0.55 8.69
C PHE A 72 2.47 -1.30 8.57
N LEU A 73 1.66 -0.87 7.62
CA LEU A 73 0.52 -1.61 7.08
C LEU A 73 0.72 -1.78 5.58
N THR A 74 1.25 -2.93 5.20
CA THR A 74 1.47 -3.29 3.79
C THR A 74 0.22 -3.95 3.19
N ALA A 75 0.12 -3.95 1.86
CA ALA A 75 -0.92 -4.73 1.20
C ALA A 75 -0.83 -6.23 1.55
N SER A 76 0.37 -6.76 1.85
CA SER A 76 0.53 -8.14 2.34
C SER A 76 -0.17 -8.36 3.68
N VAL A 77 0.02 -7.44 4.64
CA VAL A 77 -0.64 -7.50 5.97
C VAL A 77 -2.16 -7.42 5.81
N ALA A 78 -2.66 -6.44 5.05
CA ALA A 78 -4.09 -6.29 4.79
C ALA A 78 -4.68 -7.53 4.10
N THR A 79 -3.94 -8.11 3.14
CA THR A 79 -4.31 -9.34 2.44
C THR A 79 -4.35 -10.53 3.39
N ALA A 80 -3.36 -10.69 4.25
CA ALA A 80 -3.33 -11.77 5.25
C ALA A 80 -4.57 -11.73 6.16
N HIS A 81 -4.90 -10.54 6.68
CA HIS A 81 -6.11 -10.35 7.49
C HIS A 81 -7.40 -10.67 6.72
N TYR A 82 -7.52 -10.19 5.48
CA TYR A 82 -8.66 -10.49 4.62
C TYR A 82 -8.82 -11.98 4.38
N LEU A 83 -7.76 -12.66 3.96
CA LEU A 83 -7.78 -14.09 3.65
C LEU A 83 -8.12 -14.91 4.89
N LYS A 84 -7.50 -14.58 6.04
CA LYS A 84 -7.76 -15.27 7.30
C LYS A 84 -9.19 -15.12 7.75
N GLN A 85 -9.74 -13.93 7.68
CA GLN A 85 -11.13 -13.64 8.06
C GLN A 85 -12.13 -14.37 7.16
N LYS A 86 -11.86 -14.41 5.83
CA LYS A 86 -12.82 -14.93 4.85
C LYS A 86 -12.72 -16.45 4.67
N TYR A 87 -11.51 -17.03 4.72
CA TYR A 87 -11.29 -18.43 4.37
C TYR A 87 -10.79 -19.31 5.53
N GLY A 88 -10.40 -18.70 6.66
CA GLY A 88 -9.94 -19.43 7.84
C GLY A 88 -8.65 -20.20 7.58
N SER A 89 -8.71 -21.54 7.67
CA SER A 89 -7.58 -22.45 7.41
C SER A 89 -7.61 -23.11 6.02
N ARG A 90 -8.56 -22.72 5.16
CA ARG A 90 -8.63 -23.28 3.79
C ARG A 90 -7.43 -22.81 2.96
N PRO A 91 -6.85 -23.67 2.09
CA PRO A 91 -5.72 -23.30 1.26
C PRO A 91 -6.03 -22.13 0.31
N VAL A 92 -5.05 -21.25 0.13
CA VAL A 92 -5.05 -20.18 -0.86
C VAL A 92 -3.90 -20.45 -1.85
N TYR A 93 -4.22 -20.54 -3.13
CA TYR A 93 -3.19 -20.62 -4.18
C TYR A 93 -2.61 -19.22 -4.37
N VAL A 94 -1.27 -19.08 -4.30
CA VAL A 94 -0.61 -17.78 -4.35
C VAL A 94 0.33 -17.68 -5.56
N LEU A 95 0.07 -16.72 -6.44
CA LEU A 95 1.04 -16.19 -7.39
C LEU A 95 1.67 -14.95 -6.77
N GLY A 96 2.92 -15.07 -6.35
CA GLY A 96 3.65 -14.01 -5.65
C GLY A 96 5.06 -14.46 -5.29
N THR A 97 5.81 -13.57 -4.63
CA THR A 97 7.18 -13.82 -4.18
C THR A 97 7.23 -14.73 -2.96
N ASP A 98 8.35 -15.39 -2.75
CA ASP A 98 8.61 -16.16 -1.53
C ASP A 98 8.51 -15.28 -0.26
N SER A 99 8.84 -13.99 -0.36
CA SER A 99 8.72 -13.04 0.76
C SER A 99 7.27 -12.82 1.15
N LEU A 100 6.37 -12.62 0.18
CA LEU A 100 4.94 -12.51 0.42
C LEU A 100 4.37 -13.77 1.08
N ILE A 101 4.75 -14.95 0.56
CA ILE A 101 4.25 -16.22 1.08
C ILE A 101 4.62 -16.41 2.53
N ARG A 102 5.89 -16.22 2.89
CA ARG A 102 6.33 -16.28 4.29
C ARG A 102 5.60 -15.28 5.18
N GLU A 103 5.29 -14.09 4.67
CA GLU A 103 4.54 -13.09 5.45
C GLU A 103 3.09 -13.55 5.66
N LEU A 104 2.39 -14.02 4.63
CA LEU A 104 1.03 -14.57 4.73
C LEU A 104 0.96 -15.73 5.73
N GLU A 105 1.92 -16.66 5.66
CA GLU A 105 2.02 -17.80 6.57
C GLU A 105 2.29 -17.38 8.02
N SER A 106 3.07 -16.32 8.24
CA SER A 106 3.31 -15.77 9.58
C SER A 106 2.04 -15.24 10.25
N PHE A 107 1.04 -14.83 9.46
CA PHE A 107 -0.32 -14.48 9.92
C PHE A 107 -1.27 -15.68 9.97
N GLY A 108 -0.77 -16.89 9.70
CA GLY A 108 -1.55 -18.13 9.75
C GLY A 108 -2.47 -18.36 8.54
N VAL A 109 -2.18 -17.74 7.40
CA VAL A 109 -2.82 -18.09 6.11
C VAL A 109 -2.23 -19.40 5.63
N CYS A 110 -3.07 -20.35 5.22
CA CYS A 110 -2.64 -21.60 4.61
C CYS A 110 -2.38 -21.37 3.12
N THR A 111 -1.12 -21.22 2.73
CA THR A 111 -0.75 -20.98 1.32
C THR A 111 -0.44 -22.29 0.60
N THR A 112 -0.53 -22.27 -0.74
CA THR A 112 -0.10 -23.38 -1.60
C THR A 112 0.35 -22.87 -2.96
N HIS A 113 1.32 -23.58 -3.57
CA HIS A 113 1.70 -23.45 -4.99
C HIS A 113 1.27 -24.65 -5.81
N ASP A 114 0.70 -25.65 -5.16
CA ASP A 114 0.19 -26.83 -5.84
C ASP A 114 -1.23 -26.55 -6.35
N PRO A 115 -1.43 -26.42 -7.68
CA PRO A 115 -2.74 -26.18 -8.25
C PRO A 115 -3.70 -27.36 -8.08
N GLU A 116 -3.17 -28.57 -7.81
CA GLU A 116 -3.96 -29.79 -7.56
C GLU A 116 -4.36 -29.94 -6.09
N LYS A 117 -3.93 -29.03 -5.21
CA LYS A 117 -4.26 -29.09 -3.79
C LYS A 117 -5.77 -29.07 -3.59
N GLU A 118 -6.25 -30.06 -2.83
CA GLU A 118 -7.66 -30.12 -2.47
C GLU A 118 -8.07 -28.96 -1.55
N GLY A 119 -9.30 -28.49 -1.71
CA GLY A 119 -9.91 -27.51 -0.82
C GLY A 119 -9.43 -26.06 -1.02
N ILE A 120 -8.70 -25.74 -2.10
CA ILE A 120 -8.36 -24.35 -2.43
C ILE A 120 -9.64 -23.50 -2.39
N ALA A 121 -9.60 -22.40 -1.65
CA ALA A 121 -10.72 -21.49 -1.47
C ALA A 121 -10.62 -20.24 -2.34
N CYS A 122 -9.40 -19.81 -2.63
CA CYS A 122 -9.11 -18.56 -3.32
C CYS A 122 -7.82 -18.68 -4.10
N VAL A 123 -7.77 -17.97 -5.22
CA VAL A 123 -6.56 -17.69 -6.00
C VAL A 123 -6.16 -16.26 -5.70
N LEU A 124 -4.93 -16.05 -5.22
CA LEU A 124 -4.34 -14.75 -4.95
C LEU A 124 -3.25 -14.43 -5.98
N ALA A 125 -3.40 -13.31 -6.68
CA ALA A 125 -2.32 -12.72 -7.49
C ALA A 125 -1.68 -11.54 -6.75
N SER A 126 -0.39 -11.34 -6.98
CA SER A 126 0.39 -10.26 -6.40
C SER A 126 1.47 -9.78 -7.36
N TYR A 127 2.13 -8.67 -7.00
CA TYR A 127 3.39 -8.31 -7.65
C TYR A 127 4.40 -9.43 -7.40
N ASP A 128 4.96 -9.95 -8.48
CA ASP A 128 5.87 -11.09 -8.44
C ASP A 128 7.08 -10.85 -9.36
N ASN A 129 8.19 -10.40 -8.77
CA ASN A 129 9.47 -10.26 -9.49
C ASN A 129 10.23 -11.60 -9.61
N GLU A 130 9.64 -12.69 -9.10
CA GLU A 130 10.06 -14.09 -9.28
C GLU A 130 9.13 -14.82 -10.27
N LEU A 131 8.34 -14.08 -11.08
CA LEU A 131 7.33 -14.61 -11.97
C LEU A 131 7.93 -15.54 -13.02
N THR A 132 7.29 -16.70 -13.18
CA THR A 132 7.58 -17.66 -14.23
C THR A 132 6.35 -17.90 -15.09
N TYR A 133 6.56 -18.38 -16.34
CA TYR A 133 5.43 -18.72 -17.22
C TYR A 133 4.61 -19.89 -16.64
N GLN A 134 5.23 -20.78 -15.85
CA GLN A 134 4.53 -21.87 -15.17
C GLN A 134 3.51 -21.33 -14.15
N LYS A 135 3.89 -20.34 -13.32
CA LYS A 135 2.98 -19.69 -12.38
C LYS A 135 1.76 -19.07 -13.10
N LEU A 136 1.98 -18.45 -14.27
CA LEU A 136 0.87 -17.92 -15.11
C LEU A 136 -0.01 -19.04 -15.66
N THR A 137 0.57 -20.14 -16.12
CA THR A 137 -0.17 -21.27 -16.64
C THR A 137 -1.07 -21.88 -15.55
N ASP A 138 -0.53 -22.07 -14.37
CA ASP A 138 -1.24 -22.69 -13.25
C ASP A 138 -2.40 -21.83 -12.77
N ILE A 139 -2.20 -20.51 -12.62
CA ILE A 139 -3.28 -19.60 -12.21
C ILE A 139 -4.39 -19.51 -13.27
N CYS A 140 -4.04 -19.45 -14.55
CA CYS A 140 -5.02 -19.43 -15.64
C CYS A 140 -5.83 -20.73 -15.67
N ARG A 141 -5.16 -21.89 -15.49
CA ARG A 141 -5.83 -23.18 -15.43
C ARG A 141 -6.82 -23.24 -14.26
N LEU A 142 -6.39 -22.89 -13.04
CA LEU A 142 -7.25 -22.87 -11.86
C LEU A 142 -8.48 -21.98 -12.07
N LEU A 143 -8.31 -20.75 -12.57
CA LEU A 143 -9.41 -19.81 -12.77
C LEU A 143 -10.36 -20.24 -13.90
N THR A 144 -9.89 -21.04 -14.87
CA THR A 144 -10.70 -21.55 -15.99
C THR A 144 -11.45 -22.82 -15.60
N GLU A 145 -10.76 -23.78 -14.99
CA GLU A 145 -11.34 -25.09 -14.65
C GLU A 145 -12.23 -25.05 -13.39
N ARG A 146 -11.97 -24.04 -12.51
CA ARG A 146 -12.67 -23.89 -11.23
C ARG A 146 -13.24 -22.46 -11.09
N PRO A 147 -14.28 -22.13 -11.88
CA PRO A 147 -14.87 -20.78 -11.92
C PRO A 147 -15.51 -20.34 -10.59
N GLU A 148 -15.79 -21.28 -9.69
CA GLU A 148 -16.32 -21.03 -8.35
C GLU A 148 -15.26 -20.46 -7.38
N LEU A 149 -13.97 -20.56 -7.70
CA LEU A 149 -12.91 -20.02 -6.85
C LEU A 149 -12.98 -18.48 -6.84
N ASP A 150 -12.84 -17.93 -5.64
CA ASP A 150 -12.62 -16.50 -5.51
C ASP A 150 -11.26 -16.13 -6.13
N TYR A 151 -11.24 -15.00 -6.84
CA TYR A 151 -10.03 -14.43 -7.40
C TYR A 151 -9.76 -13.07 -6.73
N ALA A 152 -8.67 -13.00 -5.99
CA ALA A 152 -8.22 -11.80 -5.28
C ALA A 152 -6.82 -11.38 -5.76
N ALA A 153 -6.50 -10.10 -5.57
CA ALA A 153 -5.16 -9.58 -5.80
C ALA A 153 -4.78 -8.58 -4.71
N THR A 154 -3.47 -8.45 -4.49
CA THR A 154 -2.95 -7.60 -3.42
C THR A 154 -3.17 -6.11 -3.70
N ASN A 155 -3.02 -5.66 -4.94
CA ASN A 155 -3.12 -4.25 -5.33
C ASN A 155 -3.37 -4.09 -6.83
N PRO A 156 -3.93 -2.94 -7.28
CA PRO A 156 -4.20 -2.68 -8.70
C PRO A 156 -3.07 -1.94 -9.41
N ASP A 157 -1.91 -1.68 -8.78
CA ASP A 157 -0.85 -0.87 -9.37
C ASP A 157 -0.34 -1.48 -10.67
N TYR A 158 -0.27 -0.68 -11.73
CA TYR A 158 0.21 -1.13 -13.03
C TYR A 158 1.72 -1.22 -13.11
N VAL A 159 2.41 -0.33 -12.40
CA VAL A 159 3.87 -0.22 -12.47
C VAL A 159 4.49 -0.03 -11.09
N CYS A 160 5.68 -0.61 -10.90
CA CYS A 160 6.54 -0.39 -9.74
C CYS A 160 7.75 0.47 -10.16
N PRO A 161 8.03 1.61 -9.49
CA PRO A 161 9.20 2.43 -9.79
C PRO A 161 10.48 1.75 -9.30
N ILE A 162 11.48 1.71 -10.19
CA ILE A 162 12.84 1.22 -9.91
C ILE A 162 13.88 2.21 -10.44
N GLU A 163 15.17 1.95 -10.22
CA GLU A 163 16.25 2.92 -10.53
C GLU A 163 16.30 3.39 -11.99
N PHE A 164 15.96 2.52 -12.97
CA PHE A 164 15.99 2.86 -14.39
C PHE A 164 14.63 3.33 -14.95
N GLY A 165 13.56 3.34 -14.15
CA GLY A 165 12.21 3.68 -14.60
C GLY A 165 11.15 2.82 -13.94
N TYR A 166 10.39 2.04 -14.72
CA TYR A 166 9.26 1.26 -14.22
C TYR A 166 9.32 -0.20 -14.68
N VAL A 167 8.79 -1.09 -13.87
CA VAL A 167 8.52 -2.50 -14.22
C VAL A 167 7.03 -2.82 -13.99
N PRO A 168 6.45 -3.85 -14.67
CA PRO A 168 5.07 -4.26 -14.42
C PRO A 168 4.85 -4.65 -12.96
N ASP A 169 3.75 -4.16 -12.37
CA ASP A 169 3.30 -4.51 -11.02
C ASP A 169 2.08 -5.45 -11.07
N CYS A 170 1.45 -5.70 -9.94
CA CYS A 170 0.35 -6.63 -9.76
C CYS A 170 -0.82 -6.38 -10.71
N GLY A 171 -1.23 -5.13 -10.92
CA GLY A 171 -2.31 -4.77 -11.85
C GLY A 171 -2.01 -5.22 -13.28
N SER A 172 -0.79 -4.99 -13.78
CA SER A 172 -0.36 -5.46 -15.10
C SER A 172 -0.37 -6.99 -15.21
N ILE A 173 0.06 -7.70 -14.16
CA ILE A 173 -0.01 -9.16 -14.10
C ILE A 173 -1.47 -9.63 -14.14
N CYS A 174 -2.34 -8.98 -13.36
CA CYS A 174 -3.78 -9.30 -13.32
C CYS A 174 -4.47 -9.05 -14.66
N GLU A 175 -4.11 -7.97 -15.37
CA GLU A 175 -4.64 -7.71 -16.72
C GLU A 175 -4.21 -8.78 -17.73
N MET A 176 -2.94 -9.18 -17.70
CA MET A 176 -2.43 -10.26 -18.55
C MET A 176 -3.20 -11.57 -18.30
N ILE A 177 -3.45 -11.93 -17.03
CA ILE A 177 -4.26 -13.08 -16.66
C ILE A 177 -5.72 -12.85 -17.10
N GLY A 178 -6.28 -11.66 -16.87
CA GLY A 178 -7.65 -11.30 -17.22
C GLY A 178 -7.95 -11.44 -18.71
N HIS A 179 -7.00 -11.11 -19.57
CA HIS A 179 -7.14 -11.35 -21.03
C HIS A 179 -7.25 -12.85 -21.37
N ALA A 180 -6.59 -13.72 -20.59
CA ALA A 180 -6.64 -15.17 -20.85
C ALA A 180 -7.90 -15.83 -20.28
N VAL A 181 -8.37 -15.42 -19.09
CA VAL A 181 -9.45 -16.11 -18.37
C VAL A 181 -10.76 -15.32 -18.31
N HIS A 182 -10.80 -14.11 -18.86
CA HIS A 182 -11.95 -13.18 -18.87
C HIS A 182 -12.51 -12.88 -17.46
N ARG A 183 -11.63 -12.82 -16.47
CA ARG A 183 -11.95 -12.49 -15.08
C ARG A 183 -10.92 -11.53 -14.51
N MET A 184 -11.39 -10.56 -13.71
CA MET A 184 -10.52 -9.66 -12.94
C MET A 184 -10.66 -9.96 -11.45
N PRO A 185 -9.60 -9.74 -10.66
CA PRO A 185 -9.62 -9.98 -9.23
C PRO A 185 -10.35 -8.89 -8.45
N THR A 186 -10.71 -9.21 -7.19
CA THR A 186 -10.99 -8.20 -6.19
C THR A 186 -9.67 -7.73 -5.58
N TYR A 187 -9.35 -6.44 -5.72
CA TYR A 187 -8.15 -5.83 -5.16
C TYR A 187 -8.33 -5.49 -3.68
N ILE A 188 -7.30 -5.77 -2.84
CA ILE A 188 -7.36 -5.65 -1.38
C ILE A 188 -6.64 -4.38 -0.89
N GLY A 189 -5.50 -4.04 -1.49
CA GLY A 189 -4.72 -2.84 -1.19
C GLY A 189 -5.40 -1.54 -1.62
N LYS A 190 -4.67 -0.42 -1.55
CA LYS A 190 -5.16 0.87 -2.05
C LYS A 190 -5.62 0.74 -3.52
N PRO A 191 -6.73 1.35 -3.93
CA PRO A 191 -7.55 2.34 -3.23
C PRO A 191 -8.53 1.78 -2.19
N GLY A 192 -8.57 0.46 -1.93
CA GLY A 192 -9.39 -0.11 -0.86
C GLY A 192 -9.06 0.48 0.51
N THR A 193 -10.08 0.71 1.33
CA THR A 193 -9.96 1.45 2.61
C THR A 193 -9.40 0.62 3.76
N ARG A 194 -9.22 -0.68 3.58
CA ARG A 194 -8.86 -1.63 4.65
C ARG A 194 -7.63 -1.20 5.46
N MET A 195 -6.55 -0.77 4.79
CA MET A 195 -5.35 -0.31 5.50
C MET A 195 -5.60 0.97 6.30
N VAL A 196 -6.45 1.86 5.81
CA VAL A 196 -6.85 3.08 6.55
C VAL A 196 -7.65 2.71 7.79
N GLU A 197 -8.65 1.84 7.67
CA GLU A 197 -9.44 1.37 8.82
C GLU A 197 -8.55 0.70 9.89
N MET A 198 -7.66 -0.18 9.46
CA MET A 198 -6.70 -0.83 10.37
C MET A 198 -5.80 0.20 11.08
N ALA A 199 -5.34 1.25 10.38
CA ALA A 199 -4.51 2.29 10.98
C ALA A 199 -5.28 3.14 12.00
N LEU A 200 -6.53 3.48 11.72
CA LEU A 200 -7.40 4.20 12.64
C LEU A 200 -7.65 3.36 13.91
N ASP A 201 -7.97 2.08 13.75
CA ASP A 201 -8.18 1.15 14.87
C ASP A 201 -6.91 0.98 15.73
N MET A 202 -5.74 0.85 15.10
CA MET A 202 -4.46 0.67 15.79
C MET A 202 -4.04 1.92 16.58
N THR A 203 -4.33 3.11 16.08
CA THR A 203 -3.87 4.38 16.67
C THR A 203 -4.92 5.03 17.57
N GLY A 204 -6.18 4.62 17.48
CA GLY A 204 -7.29 5.26 18.16
C GLY A 204 -7.59 6.68 17.66
N ARG A 205 -7.06 7.06 16.50
CA ARG A 205 -7.28 8.37 15.89
C ARG A 205 -8.59 8.40 15.08
N THR A 206 -9.16 9.57 15.00
CA THR A 206 -10.38 9.81 14.22
C THR A 206 -10.04 10.10 12.74
N ARG A 207 -11.05 9.97 11.85
CA ARG A 207 -10.91 10.34 10.44
C ARG A 207 -10.51 11.80 10.25
N ASP A 208 -11.05 12.70 11.06
CA ASP A 208 -10.72 14.14 11.01
C ASP A 208 -9.25 14.42 11.37
N GLU A 209 -8.66 13.62 12.23
CA GLU A 209 -7.25 13.72 12.63
C GLU A 209 -6.30 13.07 11.59
N ALA A 210 -6.83 12.24 10.68
CA ALA A 210 -6.02 11.50 9.72
C ALA A 210 -5.85 12.26 8.39
N VAL A 211 -4.71 12.03 7.76
CA VAL A 211 -4.42 12.42 6.38
C VAL A 211 -3.64 11.31 5.70
N LEU A 212 -4.05 10.93 4.49
CA LEU A 212 -3.27 10.05 3.64
C LEU A 212 -2.41 10.89 2.71
N VAL A 213 -1.12 10.64 2.74
CA VAL A 213 -0.10 11.34 1.95
C VAL A 213 0.47 10.36 0.93
N GLY A 214 0.35 10.69 -0.34
CA GLY A 214 0.85 9.84 -1.41
C GLY A 214 1.11 10.62 -2.69
N ASP A 215 1.69 9.96 -3.67
CA ASP A 215 2.04 10.54 -4.96
C ASP A 215 1.15 10.07 -6.11
N ARG A 216 0.23 9.11 -5.85
CA ARG A 216 -0.65 8.53 -6.87
C ARG A 216 -2.11 8.91 -6.66
N LEU A 217 -2.71 9.47 -7.71
CA LEU A 217 -4.12 9.85 -7.69
C LEU A 217 -5.05 8.65 -7.58
N TYR A 218 -4.80 7.60 -8.36
CA TYR A 218 -5.71 6.45 -8.51
C TYR A 218 -5.60 5.41 -7.38
N THR A 219 -4.59 5.48 -6.54
CA THR A 219 -4.44 4.62 -5.35
C THR A 219 -4.51 5.42 -4.05
N ASP A 220 -3.59 6.35 -3.81
CA ASP A 220 -3.48 7.06 -2.53
C ASP A 220 -4.64 8.03 -2.32
N ILE A 221 -4.81 8.94 -3.28
CA ILE A 221 -5.85 9.96 -3.18
C ILE A 221 -7.23 9.32 -3.28
N ALA A 222 -7.41 8.36 -4.19
CA ALA A 222 -8.64 7.58 -4.27
C ALA A 222 -8.94 6.86 -2.95
N CYS A 223 -7.93 6.25 -2.30
CA CYS A 223 -8.09 5.59 -1.00
C CYS A 223 -8.53 6.56 0.09
N ALA A 224 -7.90 7.74 0.17
CA ALA A 224 -8.29 8.78 1.12
C ALA A 224 -9.75 9.20 0.93
N ASN A 225 -10.15 9.45 -0.32
CA ASN A 225 -11.52 9.84 -0.66
C ASN A 225 -12.53 8.73 -0.30
N MET A 226 -12.21 7.46 -0.60
CA MET A 226 -13.09 6.32 -0.27
C MET A 226 -13.18 6.08 1.25
N ALA A 227 -12.13 6.40 2.01
CA ALA A 227 -12.08 6.24 3.46
C ALA A 227 -12.63 7.46 4.21
N ASP A 228 -13.05 8.50 3.51
CA ASP A 228 -13.54 9.76 4.09
C ASP A 228 -12.52 10.38 5.06
N ILE A 229 -11.25 10.43 4.63
CA ILE A 229 -10.16 11.11 5.32
C ILE A 229 -9.51 12.13 4.39
N SER A 230 -8.77 13.09 4.95
CA SER A 230 -8.07 14.09 4.14
C SER A 230 -7.00 13.48 3.24
N ALA A 231 -6.87 14.02 2.03
CA ALA A 231 -5.91 13.61 1.01
C ALA A 231 -4.84 14.67 0.78
N ALA A 232 -3.56 14.29 0.85
CA ALA A 232 -2.42 15.13 0.52
C ALA A 232 -1.62 14.52 -0.64
N LEU A 233 -1.60 15.20 -1.77
CA LEU A 233 -0.77 14.81 -2.91
C LEU A 233 0.62 15.44 -2.79
N VAL A 234 1.66 14.62 -2.89
CA VAL A 234 3.03 15.07 -3.08
C VAL A 234 3.45 14.85 -4.53
N LEU A 235 4.11 15.86 -5.11
CA LEU A 235 4.53 15.86 -6.51
C LEU A 235 5.97 15.33 -6.68
N SER A 236 6.46 14.57 -5.71
CA SER A 236 7.79 13.97 -5.72
C SER A 236 7.87 12.60 -6.41
N GLY A 237 6.71 12.06 -6.81
CA GLY A 237 6.60 10.73 -7.43
C GLY A 237 5.89 10.77 -8.79
N GLU A 238 4.84 9.94 -8.94
CA GLU A 238 4.22 9.63 -10.24
C GLU A 238 3.32 10.75 -10.77
N SER A 239 2.40 11.27 -9.95
CA SER A 239 1.38 12.20 -10.45
C SER A 239 1.89 13.62 -10.60
N THR A 240 1.42 14.28 -11.65
CA THR A 240 1.71 15.67 -11.94
C THR A 240 0.57 16.60 -11.49
N ARG A 241 0.85 17.90 -11.42
CA ARG A 241 -0.18 18.92 -11.13
C ARG A 241 -1.25 18.98 -12.23
N GLU A 242 -0.88 18.73 -13.47
CA GLU A 242 -1.82 18.72 -14.60
C GLU A 242 -2.78 17.54 -14.49
N GLU A 243 -2.29 16.33 -14.20
CA GLU A 243 -3.12 15.16 -13.98
C GLU A 243 -4.07 15.36 -12.81
N MET A 244 -3.59 15.95 -11.71
CA MET A 244 -4.44 16.29 -10.56
C MET A 244 -5.60 17.23 -10.95
N GLN A 245 -5.32 18.29 -11.73
CA GLN A 245 -6.35 19.25 -12.16
C GLN A 245 -7.41 18.63 -13.07
N ASN A 246 -7.06 17.59 -13.81
CA ASN A 246 -7.95 16.87 -14.72
C ASN A 246 -8.58 15.61 -14.05
N SER A 247 -8.25 15.34 -12.79
CA SER A 247 -8.75 14.16 -12.08
C SER A 247 -10.12 14.43 -11.44
N GLN A 248 -10.84 13.34 -11.18
CA GLN A 248 -12.10 13.35 -10.43
C GLN A 248 -11.91 13.30 -8.91
N TYR A 249 -10.68 13.12 -8.44
CA TYR A 249 -10.40 12.92 -7.03
C TYR A 249 -10.28 14.24 -6.28
N LEU A 250 -10.80 14.28 -5.05
CA LEU A 250 -10.67 15.41 -4.16
C LEU A 250 -9.27 15.41 -3.51
N VAL A 251 -8.46 16.41 -3.82
CA VAL A 251 -7.16 16.64 -3.22
C VAL A 251 -7.23 17.87 -2.32
N GLU A 252 -7.11 17.68 -1.01
CA GLU A 252 -7.22 18.79 -0.06
C GLU A 252 -5.91 19.58 0.06
N TYR A 253 -4.77 18.87 0.01
CA TYR A 253 -3.46 19.48 0.12
C TYR A 253 -2.56 19.04 -1.03
N VAL A 254 -1.77 19.96 -1.56
CA VAL A 254 -0.80 19.69 -2.64
C VAL A 254 0.53 20.30 -2.28
N TYR A 255 1.56 19.47 -2.22
CA TYR A 255 2.92 19.90 -1.90
C TYR A 255 3.94 19.38 -2.92
N PRO A 256 5.06 20.09 -3.14
CA PRO A 256 6.16 19.56 -3.94
C PRO A 256 6.70 18.24 -3.36
N SER A 257 6.80 18.15 -2.03
CA SER A 257 7.24 16.94 -1.31
C SER A 257 6.78 16.98 0.16
N VAL A 258 7.06 15.92 0.90
CA VAL A 258 6.82 15.87 2.35
C VAL A 258 7.59 16.92 3.14
N LYS A 259 8.66 17.49 2.60
CA LYS A 259 9.45 18.57 3.21
C LYS A 259 8.62 19.85 3.37
N GLU A 260 7.96 20.28 2.30
CA GLU A 260 7.11 21.47 2.30
C GLU A 260 5.85 21.25 3.13
N MET A 261 5.27 20.05 3.07
CA MET A 261 4.15 19.66 3.92
C MET A 261 4.51 19.75 5.40
N TYR A 262 5.69 19.24 5.79
CA TYR A 262 6.16 19.32 7.17
C TYR A 262 6.36 20.78 7.65
N ALA A 263 6.92 21.62 6.81
CA ALA A 263 7.10 23.03 7.14
C ALA A 263 5.76 23.73 7.44
N ASP A 264 4.72 23.45 6.64
CA ASP A 264 3.37 23.99 6.83
C ASP A 264 2.71 23.41 8.10
N TRP A 265 2.85 22.11 8.32
CA TRP A 265 2.33 21.44 9.51
C TRP A 265 2.95 22.03 10.80
N VAL A 266 4.28 22.16 10.87
CA VAL A 266 4.99 22.75 12.03
C VAL A 266 4.58 24.19 12.26
N TYR A 267 4.38 24.98 11.21
CA TYR A 267 3.89 26.35 11.33
C TYR A 267 2.53 26.39 12.02
N GLY A 268 1.64 25.46 11.68
CA GLY A 268 0.34 25.29 12.34
C GLY A 268 0.46 24.92 13.82
N GLN A 269 1.42 24.05 14.20
CA GLN A 269 1.66 23.69 15.61
C GLN A 269 2.12 24.89 16.44
N LYS A 270 3.07 25.68 15.93
CA LYS A 270 3.61 26.86 16.64
C LYS A 270 2.55 27.93 16.91
N LYS A 271 1.58 28.09 16.01
CA LYS A 271 0.45 29.01 16.23
C LYS A 271 -0.50 28.60 17.36
N LYS A 272 -0.56 27.31 17.71
CA LYS A 272 -1.38 26.81 18.82
C LYS A 272 -0.72 27.01 20.18
N CYS A 273 0.60 27.18 20.20
CA CYS A 273 1.39 27.35 21.42
C CYS A 273 1.65 28.84 21.76
N SER A 274 1.29 29.74 20.88
CA SER A 274 1.38 31.21 21.07
C SER A 274 0.01 31.81 21.36
#